data_0d86d2cf0dd238d191369ab1bb251e6f
#
_entry.id   0d86d2cf0dd238d191369ab1bb251e6f
#
_cell.length_a   1.000
_cell.length_b   1.000
_cell.length_c   1.000
_cell.angle_alpha   90.00
_cell.angle_beta   90.00
_cell.angle_gamma   90.00
#
_symmetry.space_group_name_H-M   'P 1'
#
loop_
_entity.id
_entity.type
_entity.pdbx_description
1 polymer ?
#
loop_
_entity_poly.entity_id
_entity_poly.type
_entity_poly.pdbx_seq_one_letter_code
_entity_poly.pdbx_strand_id
1 'polypeptide(L)'
;MAGYRSAGPVCFPPVNTALLGPLGPVSRLALGGGGIGAVWGPTSRDEAIATVHEAVAGGITLFDMAPTYGQGEAETVIGEAFGGHPPVGAMFTTKHLLGSPPPGEVYDRLSASLDESLKRMRLDAVDAFILHGQVGPDLPGATRPNTPLDLFRSAVAPAFERIREQGRIRAWGITAVGVPSAILNLLENGPRPDICQSIANPLDALGGMRRFDEEPRPREIIAAAARNDVAVMGIRAVAAGSLTDAIDRDLPPGDPALADYERAAPLREIARGMGLTTANLAHRYALSMSGISTVVLGVKNRQELSDCLAAEAAGPLPPELVRQIDNALRGDA
;
A
#
# COMPACT_ATOMS: atom_id res chain seq x y z
N MET A 1 33.09 -19.54 23.60
CA MET A 1 32.89 -18.71 22.40
C MET A 1 32.19 -19.56 21.34
N ALA A 2 30.89 -19.51 21.25
CA ALA A 2 30.10 -20.21 20.22
C ALA A 2 30.01 -19.28 19.00
N GLY A 3 30.65 -19.70 17.90
CA GLY A 3 30.72 -18.94 16.67
C GLY A 3 29.28 -18.83 16.05
N TYR A 4 28.81 -17.62 15.90
CA TYR A 4 27.63 -17.28 15.07
C TYR A 4 28.03 -17.60 13.61
N ARG A 5 27.50 -18.70 13.07
CA ARG A 5 27.55 -18.95 11.63
C ARG A 5 26.59 -17.98 10.99
N SER A 6 27.08 -17.00 10.23
CA SER A 6 26.27 -16.20 9.33
C SER A 6 25.59 -17.15 8.35
N ALA A 7 24.27 -17.25 8.40
CA ALA A 7 23.52 -17.88 7.34
C ALA A 7 23.82 -17.10 6.05
N GLY A 8 24.26 -17.81 4.99
CA GLY A 8 24.44 -17.20 3.68
C GLY A 8 23.13 -16.60 3.16
N PRO A 9 23.19 -15.75 2.12
CA PRO A 9 22.00 -15.12 1.58
C PRO A 9 20.96 -16.18 1.20
N VAL A 10 19.74 -16.06 1.75
CA VAL A 10 18.60 -16.91 1.39
C VAL A 10 18.20 -16.50 -0.01
N CYS A 11 18.44 -17.36 -1.01
CA CYS A 11 18.04 -17.10 -2.38
C CYS A 11 16.58 -17.55 -2.55
N PHE A 12 15.66 -16.61 -2.52
CA PHE A 12 14.26 -16.87 -2.90
C PHE A 12 14.12 -16.94 -4.42
N PRO A 13 13.15 -17.73 -4.97
CA PRO A 13 12.77 -17.59 -6.36
C PRO A 13 12.25 -16.17 -6.62
N PRO A 14 12.37 -15.65 -7.86
CA PRO A 14 11.82 -14.34 -8.19
C PRO A 14 10.33 -14.26 -7.85
N VAL A 15 9.91 -13.13 -7.29
CA VAL A 15 8.49 -12.86 -6.96
C VAL A 15 7.63 -13.04 -8.22
N ASN A 16 6.49 -13.73 -8.07
CA ASN A 16 5.51 -13.85 -9.15
C ASN A 16 5.02 -12.48 -9.63
N THR A 17 4.45 -12.41 -10.83
CA THR A 17 3.94 -11.18 -11.41
C THR A 17 2.43 -11.23 -11.65
N ALA A 18 1.79 -10.05 -11.68
CA ALA A 18 0.41 -9.86 -12.11
C ALA A 18 0.26 -8.53 -12.86
N LEU A 19 -0.79 -8.38 -13.63
CA LEU A 19 -1.07 -7.14 -14.35
C LEU A 19 -1.54 -6.05 -13.41
N LEU A 20 -0.98 -4.85 -13.55
CA LEU A 20 -1.41 -3.63 -12.82
C LEU A 20 -1.89 -2.57 -13.83
N GLY A 21 -3.05 -2.81 -14.42
CA GLY A 21 -3.64 -1.91 -15.40
C GLY A 21 -2.67 -1.54 -16.54
N PRO A 22 -2.56 -0.26 -16.91
CA PRO A 22 -1.72 0.19 -18.02
C PRO A 22 -0.21 0.07 -17.75
N LEU A 23 0.21 -0.23 -16.52
CA LEU A 23 1.61 -0.46 -16.20
C LEU A 23 2.11 -1.83 -16.71
N GLY A 24 1.19 -2.77 -16.97
CA GLY A 24 1.56 -4.12 -17.35
C GLY A 24 1.95 -5.00 -16.16
N PRO A 25 2.81 -6.01 -16.35
CA PRO A 25 3.19 -6.93 -15.29
C PRO A 25 4.09 -6.25 -14.24
N VAL A 26 3.70 -6.42 -12.97
CA VAL A 26 4.46 -6.00 -11.77
C VAL A 26 4.63 -7.18 -10.83
N SER A 27 5.61 -7.14 -9.94
CA SER A 27 5.74 -8.14 -8.87
C SER A 27 4.50 -8.18 -7.96
N ARG A 28 4.12 -9.37 -7.49
CA ARG A 28 3.00 -9.58 -6.56
C ARG A 28 3.21 -8.91 -5.20
N LEU A 29 4.44 -8.53 -4.88
CA LEU A 29 4.83 -7.69 -3.76
C LEU A 29 5.35 -6.35 -4.29
N ALA A 30 4.98 -5.25 -3.65
CA ALA A 30 5.54 -3.92 -3.88
C ALA A 30 6.22 -3.42 -2.62
N LEU A 31 7.41 -2.83 -2.72
CA LEU A 31 8.04 -2.20 -1.57
C LEU A 31 7.37 -0.86 -1.26
N GLY A 32 6.71 -0.77 -0.10
CA GLY A 32 6.06 0.44 0.37
C GLY A 32 7.02 1.34 1.15
N GLY A 33 6.94 2.63 0.87
CA GLY A 33 7.78 3.65 1.51
C GLY A 33 7.49 3.88 2.99
N GLY A 34 6.35 3.41 3.52
CA GLY A 34 5.98 3.66 4.92
C GLY A 34 6.99 3.08 5.92
N GLY A 35 7.50 1.87 5.67
CA GLY A 35 8.50 1.23 6.53
C GLY A 35 9.87 1.89 6.41
N ILE A 36 10.40 1.95 5.19
CA ILE A 36 11.72 2.55 4.91
C ILE A 36 11.77 4.07 5.17
N GLY A 37 10.62 4.74 5.30
CA GLY A 37 10.48 6.14 5.74
C GLY A 37 10.19 6.28 7.23
N ALA A 38 10.40 5.23 8.04
CA ALA A 38 10.24 5.23 9.50
C ALA A 38 8.83 5.59 10.02
N VAL A 39 7.76 5.40 9.21
CA VAL A 39 6.38 5.63 9.65
C VAL A 39 5.91 4.55 10.64
N TRP A 40 6.39 3.33 10.48
CA TRP A 40 5.97 2.17 11.28
C TRP A 40 6.94 1.78 12.40
N GLY A 41 7.88 2.62 12.69
CA GLY A 41 8.91 2.41 13.69
C GLY A 41 10.30 2.81 13.16
N PRO A 42 11.32 2.82 14.01
CA PRO A 42 12.64 3.30 13.63
C PRO A 42 13.31 2.41 12.59
N THR A 43 13.97 3.04 11.63
CA THR A 43 14.93 2.44 10.71
C THR A 43 16.04 3.46 10.43
N SER A 44 17.23 3.01 10.10
CA SER A 44 18.29 3.90 9.62
C SER A 44 18.21 4.04 8.10
N ARG A 45 18.75 5.14 7.57
CA ARG A 45 18.82 5.35 6.12
C ARG A 45 19.63 4.25 5.43
N ASP A 46 20.74 3.83 6.03
CA ASP A 46 21.57 2.75 5.48
C ASP A 46 20.81 1.42 5.42
N GLU A 47 20.04 1.08 6.46
CA GLU A 47 19.19 -0.13 6.44
C GLU A 47 18.04 0.00 5.43
N ALA A 48 17.45 1.17 5.31
CA ALA A 48 16.41 1.44 4.32
C ALA A 48 16.93 1.28 2.87
N ILE A 49 18.12 1.83 2.58
CA ILE A 49 18.80 1.66 1.28
C ILE A 49 19.13 0.18 1.03
N ALA A 50 19.67 -0.52 2.03
CA ALA A 50 19.97 -1.94 1.92
C ALA A 50 18.69 -2.77 1.68
N THR A 51 17.56 -2.39 2.31
CA THR A 51 16.25 -3.02 2.10
C THR A 51 15.75 -2.80 0.67
N VAL A 52 15.96 -1.61 0.07
CA VAL A 52 15.64 -1.35 -1.33
C VAL A 52 16.44 -2.26 -2.27
N HIS A 53 17.75 -2.39 -2.04
CA HIS A 53 18.60 -3.28 -2.86
C HIS A 53 18.22 -4.75 -2.71
N GLU A 54 17.90 -5.20 -1.49
CA GLU A 54 17.41 -6.56 -1.22
C GLU A 54 16.06 -6.82 -1.90
N ALA A 55 15.17 -5.82 -1.94
CA ALA A 55 13.89 -5.91 -2.64
C ALA A 55 14.09 -6.14 -4.15
N VAL A 56 15.01 -5.40 -4.77
CA VAL A 56 15.38 -5.62 -6.18
C VAL A 56 15.95 -7.02 -6.39
N ALA A 57 16.88 -7.45 -5.53
CA ALA A 57 17.47 -8.78 -5.60
C ALA A 57 16.44 -9.90 -5.42
N GLY A 58 15.41 -9.67 -4.60
CA GLY A 58 14.26 -10.56 -4.40
C GLY A 58 13.24 -10.54 -5.53
N GLY A 59 13.43 -9.71 -6.57
CA GLY A 59 12.54 -9.64 -7.74
C GLY A 59 11.36 -8.68 -7.60
N ILE A 60 11.36 -7.80 -6.59
CA ILE A 60 10.37 -6.72 -6.49
C ILE A 60 10.64 -5.68 -7.58
N THR A 61 9.62 -5.37 -8.36
CA THR A 61 9.69 -4.41 -9.47
C THR A 61 8.91 -3.13 -9.22
N LEU A 62 8.05 -3.08 -8.18
CA LEU A 62 7.21 -1.93 -7.90
C LEU A 62 7.54 -1.32 -6.52
N PHE A 63 7.74 0.01 -6.50
CA PHE A 63 8.11 0.81 -5.34
C PHE A 63 7.05 1.88 -5.10
N ASP A 64 6.32 1.78 -3.98
CA ASP A 64 5.14 2.61 -3.67
C ASP A 64 5.48 3.70 -2.64
N MET A 65 5.91 4.85 -3.12
CA MET A 65 6.38 5.98 -2.31
C MET A 65 5.30 7.02 -2.03
N ALA A 66 5.59 7.97 -1.14
CA ALA A 66 4.80 9.18 -0.92
C ALA A 66 5.62 10.23 -0.17
N PRO A 67 5.39 11.54 -0.41
CA PRO A 67 6.06 12.61 0.33
C PRO A 67 5.71 12.63 1.83
N THR A 68 4.58 12.02 2.22
CA THR A 68 4.19 11.90 3.63
C THR A 68 4.94 10.82 4.40
N TYR A 69 5.66 9.95 3.73
CA TYR A 69 6.42 8.88 4.37
C TYR A 69 7.77 9.40 4.85
N GLY A 70 7.86 9.67 6.15
CA GLY A 70 9.03 10.27 6.77
C GLY A 70 9.33 11.69 6.26
N GLN A 71 8.29 12.45 5.87
CA GLN A 71 8.46 13.82 5.33
C GLN A 71 9.40 13.86 4.09
N GLY A 72 9.21 12.89 3.18
CA GLY A 72 10.01 12.73 1.97
C GLY A 72 11.22 11.79 2.12
N GLU A 73 11.46 11.24 3.32
CA GLU A 73 12.58 10.32 3.56
C GLU A 73 12.52 9.09 2.67
N ALA A 74 11.35 8.45 2.53
CA ALA A 74 11.20 7.27 1.67
C ALA A 74 11.57 7.56 0.20
N GLU A 75 11.18 8.71 -0.33
CA GLU A 75 11.55 9.14 -1.69
C GLU A 75 13.05 9.46 -1.80
N THR A 76 13.63 10.05 -0.76
CA THR A 76 15.08 10.32 -0.68
C THR A 76 15.89 9.02 -0.66
N VAL A 77 15.43 8.02 0.10
CA VAL A 77 16.03 6.67 0.12
C VAL A 77 16.08 6.06 -1.28
N ILE A 78 14.98 6.14 -2.04
CA ILE A 78 14.97 5.69 -3.45
C ILE A 78 15.99 6.45 -4.30
N GLY A 79 16.03 7.79 -4.18
CA GLY A 79 16.96 8.62 -4.92
C GLY A 79 18.43 8.33 -4.60
N GLU A 80 18.75 7.98 -3.34
CA GLU A 80 20.08 7.60 -2.92
C GLU A 80 20.43 6.16 -3.32
N ALA A 81 19.51 5.22 -3.13
CA ALA A 81 19.73 3.81 -3.48
C ALA A 81 20.07 3.61 -4.95
N PHE A 82 19.42 4.35 -5.84
CA PHE A 82 19.62 4.19 -7.28
C PHE A 82 20.48 5.30 -7.93
N GLY A 83 20.75 6.37 -7.23
CA GLY A 83 21.55 7.49 -7.77
C GLY A 83 20.98 8.10 -9.05
N GLY A 84 19.65 8.00 -9.28
CA GLY A 84 18.98 8.41 -10.52
C GLY A 84 19.03 7.37 -11.66
N HIS A 85 19.57 6.17 -11.39
CA HIS A 85 19.72 5.10 -12.38
C HIS A 85 19.07 3.79 -11.87
N PRO A 86 17.73 3.72 -11.76
CA PRO A 86 17.08 2.53 -11.26
C PRO A 86 17.28 1.34 -12.21
N PRO A 87 17.18 0.10 -11.70
CA PRO A 87 17.24 -1.10 -12.54
C PRO A 87 16.17 -1.10 -13.63
N VAL A 88 16.50 -1.70 -14.77
CA VAL A 88 15.53 -1.89 -15.86
C VAL A 88 14.33 -2.68 -15.35
N GLY A 89 13.13 -2.17 -15.61
CA GLY A 89 11.87 -2.77 -15.16
C GLY A 89 11.43 -2.36 -13.76
N ALA A 90 12.22 -1.58 -13.01
CA ALA A 90 11.75 -0.95 -11.77
C ALA A 90 10.71 0.13 -12.09
N MET A 91 9.59 0.10 -11.36
CA MET A 91 8.46 1.03 -11.50
C MET A 91 8.23 1.76 -10.18
N PHE A 92 7.86 3.02 -10.27
CA PHE A 92 7.70 3.89 -9.12
C PHE A 92 6.33 4.52 -9.09
N THR A 93 5.72 4.53 -7.91
CA THR A 93 4.55 5.37 -7.66
C THR A 93 4.90 6.43 -6.61
N THR A 94 4.27 7.60 -6.72
CA THR A 94 4.22 8.56 -5.62
C THR A 94 2.81 9.10 -5.46
N LYS A 95 2.58 9.94 -4.46
CA LYS A 95 1.22 10.31 -4.04
C LYS A 95 1.17 11.79 -3.64
N HIS A 96 -0.06 12.35 -3.58
CA HIS A 96 -0.29 13.68 -3.03
C HIS A 96 -1.54 13.74 -2.16
N LEU A 97 -1.41 14.38 -0.99
CA LEU A 97 -2.53 14.76 -0.12
C LEU A 97 -3.08 16.11 -0.58
N LEU A 98 -4.13 16.09 -1.39
CA LEU A 98 -4.68 17.31 -2.00
C LEU A 98 -5.65 18.05 -1.06
N GLY A 99 -6.57 17.32 -0.43
CA GLY A 99 -7.68 17.93 0.31
C GLY A 99 -8.71 18.57 -0.61
N SER A 100 -9.21 19.75 -0.22
CA SER A 100 -10.28 20.48 -0.92
C SER A 100 -9.86 21.90 -1.29
N PRO A 101 -8.86 22.08 -2.17
CA PRO A 101 -8.48 23.42 -2.65
C PRO A 101 -9.50 23.95 -3.67
N PRO A 102 -9.43 25.26 -3.99
CA PRO A 102 -10.16 25.81 -5.13
C PRO A 102 -9.85 25.03 -6.43
N PRO A 103 -10.84 24.77 -7.28
CA PRO A 103 -10.64 23.97 -8.51
C PRO A 103 -9.50 24.45 -9.40
N GLY A 104 -9.33 25.79 -9.52
CA GLY A 104 -8.26 26.38 -10.32
C GLY A 104 -6.84 26.16 -9.81
N GLU A 105 -6.67 25.74 -8.55
CA GLU A 105 -5.36 25.47 -7.93
C GLU A 105 -4.96 23.98 -7.99
N VAL A 106 -5.88 23.09 -8.34
CA VAL A 106 -5.68 21.64 -8.25
C VAL A 106 -4.48 21.19 -9.09
N TYR A 107 -4.43 21.61 -10.36
CA TYR A 107 -3.34 21.21 -11.25
C TYR A 107 -1.97 21.69 -10.73
N ASP A 108 -1.87 22.93 -10.34
CA ASP A 108 -0.61 23.51 -9.88
C ASP A 108 -0.10 22.84 -8.60
N ARG A 109 -1.01 22.50 -7.67
CA ARG A 109 -0.67 21.78 -6.45
C ARG A 109 -0.20 20.34 -6.74
N LEU A 110 -0.89 19.61 -7.60
CA LEU A 110 -0.48 18.27 -8.02
C LEU A 110 0.86 18.31 -8.75
N SER A 111 1.02 19.22 -9.70
CA SER A 111 2.25 19.36 -10.48
C SER A 111 3.45 19.71 -9.60
N ALA A 112 3.32 20.70 -8.73
CA ALA A 112 4.40 21.10 -7.83
C ALA A 112 4.79 19.97 -6.85
N SER A 113 3.80 19.23 -6.32
CA SER A 113 4.09 18.08 -5.46
C SER A 113 4.82 16.97 -6.20
N LEU A 114 4.45 16.70 -7.45
CA LEU A 114 5.14 15.72 -8.28
C LEU A 114 6.58 16.17 -8.58
N ASP A 115 6.82 17.45 -8.89
CA ASP A 115 8.17 17.98 -9.11
C ASP A 115 9.08 17.76 -7.91
N GLU A 116 8.59 18.03 -6.69
CA GLU A 116 9.36 17.82 -5.47
C GLU A 116 9.61 16.32 -5.20
N SER A 117 8.65 15.44 -5.50
CA SER A 117 8.83 14.00 -5.39
C SER A 117 9.86 13.47 -6.38
N LEU A 118 9.79 13.88 -7.65
CA LEU A 118 10.75 13.51 -8.69
C LEU A 118 12.16 13.96 -8.32
N LYS A 119 12.32 15.16 -7.79
CA LYS A 119 13.60 15.69 -7.31
C LYS A 119 14.18 14.84 -6.19
N ARG A 120 13.38 14.45 -5.16
CA ARG A 120 13.85 13.57 -4.08
C ARG A 120 14.26 12.20 -4.59
N MET A 121 13.45 11.59 -5.45
CA MET A 121 13.72 10.28 -6.06
C MET A 121 14.80 10.32 -7.14
N ARG A 122 15.20 11.49 -7.61
CA ARG A 122 16.15 11.70 -8.74
C ARG A 122 15.67 11.02 -10.03
N LEU A 123 14.38 11.16 -10.32
CA LEU A 123 13.72 10.60 -11.50
C LEU A 123 13.11 11.72 -12.35
N ASP A 124 12.97 11.48 -13.66
CA ASP A 124 12.31 12.41 -14.59
C ASP A 124 10.79 12.21 -14.65
N ALA A 125 10.32 11.01 -14.35
CA ALA A 125 8.92 10.61 -14.35
C ALA A 125 8.68 9.47 -13.34
N VAL A 126 7.42 9.24 -12.96
CA VAL A 126 6.98 8.04 -12.23
C VAL A 126 5.96 7.26 -13.05
N ASP A 127 5.79 5.97 -12.74
CA ASP A 127 4.83 5.12 -13.45
C ASP A 127 3.40 5.43 -13.04
N ALA A 128 3.14 5.70 -11.74
CA ALA A 128 1.81 6.13 -11.31
C ALA A 128 1.87 7.26 -10.28
N PHE A 129 0.89 8.17 -10.37
CA PHE A 129 0.68 9.25 -9.40
C PHE A 129 -0.70 9.10 -8.75
N ILE A 130 -0.74 9.05 -7.42
CA ILE A 130 -1.93 8.62 -6.68
C ILE A 130 -2.45 9.75 -5.78
N LEU A 131 -3.74 10.01 -5.81
CA LEU A 131 -4.39 10.84 -4.80
C LEU A 131 -4.35 10.11 -3.46
N HIS A 132 -3.56 10.63 -2.51
CA HIS A 132 -3.34 10.01 -1.20
C HIS A 132 -4.43 10.36 -0.19
N GLY A 133 -5.25 11.38 -0.48
CA GLY A 133 -6.37 11.81 0.34
C GLY A 133 -7.59 10.90 0.18
N GLN A 134 -8.47 10.96 1.17
CA GLN A 134 -9.77 10.29 1.09
C GLN A 134 -10.69 11.03 0.14
N VAL A 135 -11.40 10.29 -0.72
CA VAL A 135 -12.53 10.82 -1.50
C VAL A 135 -13.79 10.70 -0.64
N GLY A 136 -14.52 11.79 -0.51
CA GLY A 136 -15.73 11.86 0.31
C GLY A 136 -16.19 13.29 0.53
N PRO A 137 -17.23 13.51 1.36
CA PRO A 137 -17.68 14.84 1.71
C PRO A 137 -16.56 15.71 2.24
N ASP A 138 -16.62 17.00 1.98
CA ASP A 138 -15.66 17.95 2.57
C ASP A 138 -15.78 17.92 4.10
N LEU A 139 -14.63 18.00 4.75
CA LEU A 139 -14.52 18.07 6.21
C LEU A 139 -13.81 19.36 6.60
N PRO A 140 -14.49 20.51 6.60
CA PRO A 140 -13.90 21.79 6.92
C PRO A 140 -13.21 21.77 8.30
N GLY A 141 -11.96 22.25 8.37
CA GLY A 141 -11.20 22.30 9.61
C GLY A 141 -10.51 20.99 10.01
N ALA A 142 -10.69 19.90 9.27
CA ALA A 142 -9.94 18.68 9.51
C ALA A 142 -8.46 18.87 9.20
N THR A 143 -7.58 18.26 10.00
CA THR A 143 -6.11 18.25 9.75
C THR A 143 -5.74 17.60 8.43
N ARG A 144 -6.60 16.71 7.93
CA ARG A 144 -6.49 16.04 6.62
C ARG A 144 -7.86 16.06 5.96
N PRO A 145 -8.22 17.15 5.25
CA PRO A 145 -9.51 17.27 4.59
C PRO A 145 -9.66 16.21 3.48
N ASN A 146 -10.90 15.79 3.25
CA ASN A 146 -11.23 14.93 2.12
C ASN A 146 -11.17 15.71 0.81
N THR A 147 -11.10 14.98 -0.30
CA THR A 147 -11.35 15.54 -1.64
C THR A 147 -12.80 15.25 -2.02
N PRO A 148 -13.66 16.28 -2.14
CA PRO A 148 -15.05 16.09 -2.54
C PRO A 148 -15.17 15.45 -3.92
N LEU A 149 -16.18 14.61 -4.11
CA LEU A 149 -16.40 13.87 -5.35
C LEU A 149 -16.58 14.81 -6.56
N ASP A 150 -17.29 15.95 -6.37
CA ASP A 150 -17.47 16.93 -7.44
C ASP A 150 -16.17 17.64 -7.81
N LEU A 151 -15.33 17.97 -6.82
CA LEU A 151 -13.98 18.50 -7.07
C LEU A 151 -13.12 17.46 -7.78
N PHE A 152 -13.23 16.20 -7.36
CA PHE A 152 -12.50 15.11 -8.01
C PHE A 152 -12.86 15.02 -9.50
N ARG A 153 -14.14 15.05 -9.82
CA ARG A 153 -14.64 14.96 -11.21
C ARG A 153 -14.29 16.16 -12.06
N SER A 154 -14.47 17.36 -11.50
CA SER A 154 -14.35 18.60 -12.26
C SER A 154 -12.92 19.12 -12.40
N ALA A 155 -12.01 18.77 -11.48
CA ALA A 155 -10.67 19.32 -11.46
C ALA A 155 -9.56 18.28 -11.24
N VAL A 156 -9.73 17.31 -10.33
CA VAL A 156 -8.64 16.39 -9.96
C VAL A 156 -8.34 15.41 -11.09
N ALA A 157 -9.34 14.69 -11.59
CA ALA A 157 -9.14 13.74 -12.69
C ALA A 157 -8.64 14.45 -13.98
N PRO A 158 -9.20 15.60 -14.40
CA PRO A 158 -8.63 16.36 -15.51
C PRO A 158 -7.17 16.81 -15.29
N ALA A 159 -6.80 17.16 -14.04
CA ALA A 159 -5.42 17.53 -13.72
C ALA A 159 -4.44 16.33 -13.85
N PHE A 160 -4.84 15.14 -13.38
CA PHE A 160 -4.06 13.92 -13.58
C PHE A 160 -3.90 13.57 -15.05
N GLU A 161 -4.98 13.69 -15.86
CA GLU A 161 -4.92 13.45 -17.31
C GLU A 161 -3.93 14.42 -17.99
N ARG A 162 -3.97 15.69 -17.62
CA ARG A 162 -3.02 16.70 -18.14
C ARG A 162 -1.57 16.35 -17.78
N ILE A 163 -1.30 15.88 -16.57
CA ILE A 163 0.04 15.44 -16.14
C ILE A 163 0.47 14.18 -16.93
N ARG A 164 -0.46 13.27 -17.24
CA ARG A 164 -0.22 12.08 -18.07
C ARG A 164 0.11 12.46 -19.52
N GLU A 165 -0.63 13.38 -20.11
CA GLU A 165 -0.38 13.91 -21.45
C GLU A 165 0.99 14.56 -21.59
N GLN A 166 1.53 15.13 -20.50
CA GLN A 166 2.90 15.68 -20.45
C GLN A 166 3.98 14.59 -20.37
N GLY A 167 3.61 13.31 -20.27
CA GLY A 167 4.55 12.19 -20.18
C GLY A 167 5.23 12.03 -18.82
N ARG A 168 4.74 12.72 -17.77
CA ARG A 168 5.32 12.70 -16.43
C ARG A 168 4.86 11.50 -15.60
N ILE A 169 3.72 10.91 -15.98
CA ILE A 169 3.15 9.69 -15.41
C ILE A 169 2.57 8.83 -16.52
N ARG A 170 2.51 7.52 -16.29
CA ARG A 170 1.86 6.55 -17.21
C ARG A 170 0.43 6.25 -16.77
N ALA A 171 0.19 6.27 -15.47
CA ALA A 171 -1.10 5.97 -14.85
C ALA A 171 -1.37 6.96 -13.69
N TRP A 172 -2.65 7.10 -13.33
CA TRP A 172 -3.02 7.78 -12.10
C TRP A 172 -3.98 6.92 -11.26
N GLY A 173 -4.04 7.22 -9.97
CA GLY A 173 -4.81 6.41 -9.05
C GLY A 173 -5.37 7.16 -7.85
N ILE A 174 -6.07 6.42 -7.00
CA ILE A 174 -6.59 6.88 -5.71
C ILE A 174 -6.23 5.93 -4.58
N THR A 175 -6.10 6.45 -3.37
CA THR A 175 -6.16 5.63 -2.17
C THR A 175 -7.65 5.42 -1.83
N ALA A 176 -8.17 4.22 -2.12
CA ALA A 176 -9.58 3.88 -1.97
C ALA A 176 -9.93 3.49 -0.52
N VAL A 177 -9.60 4.36 0.44
CA VAL A 177 -9.89 4.24 1.89
C VAL A 177 -10.75 5.38 2.42
N GLY A 178 -11.40 6.15 1.54
CA GLY A 178 -12.35 7.19 1.89
C GLY A 178 -13.76 6.64 2.17
N VAL A 179 -14.76 7.50 2.03
CA VAL A 179 -16.16 7.14 2.23
C VAL A 179 -16.58 6.07 1.22
N PRO A 180 -17.00 4.86 1.65
CA PRO A 180 -17.23 3.73 0.76
C PRO A 180 -18.23 4.04 -0.36
N SER A 181 -19.35 4.71 -0.05
CA SER A 181 -20.34 5.09 -1.06
C SER A 181 -19.78 6.04 -2.14
N ALA A 182 -18.91 6.99 -1.76
CA ALA A 182 -18.27 7.91 -2.69
C ALA A 182 -17.27 7.19 -3.60
N ILE A 183 -16.47 6.26 -3.04
CA ILE A 183 -15.49 5.47 -3.81
C ILE A 183 -16.20 4.53 -4.77
N LEU A 184 -17.23 3.80 -4.32
CA LEU A 184 -18.02 2.92 -5.18
C LEU A 184 -18.70 3.72 -6.31
N ASN A 185 -19.25 4.90 -6.00
CA ASN A 185 -19.82 5.79 -7.01
C ASN A 185 -18.77 6.23 -8.05
N LEU A 186 -17.54 6.53 -7.62
CA LEU A 186 -16.46 6.90 -8.51
C LEU A 186 -16.05 5.74 -9.42
N LEU A 187 -15.89 4.54 -8.87
CA LEU A 187 -15.52 3.36 -9.65
C LEU A 187 -16.60 2.96 -10.67
N GLU A 188 -17.87 3.12 -10.33
CA GLU A 188 -18.98 2.73 -11.20
C GLU A 188 -19.33 3.79 -12.24
N ASN A 189 -19.32 5.07 -11.86
CA ASN A 189 -19.81 6.18 -12.70
C ASN A 189 -18.69 7.08 -13.24
N GLY A 190 -17.42 6.89 -12.79
CA GLY A 190 -16.26 7.64 -13.25
C GLY A 190 -16.17 9.11 -12.80
N PRO A 191 -15.10 9.81 -13.22
CA PRO A 191 -13.95 9.30 -13.99
C PRO A 191 -13.16 8.21 -13.22
N ARG A 192 -12.91 7.10 -13.90
CA ARG A 192 -12.26 5.94 -13.26
C ARG A 192 -10.74 6.12 -13.21
N PRO A 193 -10.09 5.87 -12.06
CA PRO A 193 -8.63 5.78 -12.00
C PRO A 193 -8.14 4.51 -12.72
N ASP A 194 -6.89 4.51 -13.15
CA ASP A 194 -6.24 3.28 -13.66
C ASP A 194 -5.97 2.29 -12.52
N ILE A 195 -5.65 2.82 -11.33
CA ILE A 195 -5.22 2.05 -10.15
C ILE A 195 -5.93 2.56 -8.90
N CYS A 196 -6.32 1.65 -8.01
CA CYS A 196 -6.72 2.02 -6.66
C CYS A 196 -5.95 1.23 -5.60
N GLN A 197 -5.65 1.88 -4.48
CA GLN A 197 -5.10 1.23 -3.30
C GLN A 197 -6.24 0.91 -2.34
N SER A 198 -6.51 -0.38 -2.07
CA SER A 198 -7.57 -0.82 -1.17
C SER A 198 -7.04 -1.67 -0.03
N ILE A 199 -7.73 -1.63 1.11
CA ILE A 199 -7.42 -2.47 2.26
C ILE A 199 -7.49 -3.95 1.83
N ALA A 200 -6.43 -4.69 2.10
CA ALA A 200 -6.34 -6.12 1.81
C ALA A 200 -5.80 -6.86 3.04
N ASN A 201 -6.71 -7.14 3.97
CA ASN A 201 -6.41 -7.95 5.15
C ASN A 201 -7.66 -8.70 5.63
N PRO A 202 -7.51 -9.78 6.42
CA PRO A 202 -8.64 -10.62 6.81
C PRO A 202 -9.65 -9.95 7.76
N LEU A 203 -9.28 -8.84 8.42
CA LEU A 203 -10.19 -8.09 9.30
C LEU A 203 -10.98 -6.99 8.57
N ASP A 204 -10.65 -6.71 7.30
CA ASP A 204 -11.11 -5.51 6.58
C ASP A 204 -10.80 -4.20 7.35
N ALA A 205 -9.74 -4.23 8.18
CA ALA A 205 -9.41 -3.19 9.15
C ALA A 205 -8.69 -2.00 8.52
N LEU A 206 -9.29 -0.82 8.66
CA LEU A 206 -8.72 0.46 8.27
C LEU A 206 -7.84 1.07 9.38
N GLY A 207 -8.05 0.64 10.65
CA GLY A 207 -7.39 1.26 11.80
C GLY A 207 -7.62 2.77 11.83
N GLY A 208 -6.59 3.53 12.20
CA GLY A 208 -6.65 5.00 12.26
C GLY A 208 -6.90 5.73 10.92
N MET A 209 -7.06 4.99 9.81
CA MET A 209 -7.45 5.59 8.52
C MET A 209 -8.97 5.78 8.41
N ARG A 210 -9.80 5.15 9.25
CA ARG A 210 -11.25 5.35 9.27
C ARG A 210 -11.59 6.73 9.82
N ARG A 211 -12.10 7.62 8.97
CA ARG A 211 -12.51 9.00 9.29
C ARG A 211 -13.89 9.32 8.74
N PHE A 212 -14.75 8.33 8.72
CA PHE A 212 -16.12 8.39 8.21
C PHE A 212 -17.00 7.44 9.02
N ASP A 213 -18.30 7.68 9.03
CA ASP A 213 -19.27 6.92 9.83
C ASP A 213 -19.79 5.65 9.12
N GLU A 214 -19.74 5.61 7.76
CA GLU A 214 -20.15 4.42 7.02
C GLU A 214 -19.32 3.18 7.41
N GLU A 215 -19.93 2.00 7.37
CA GLU A 215 -19.18 0.76 7.56
C GLU A 215 -18.16 0.56 6.42
N PRO A 216 -16.91 0.18 6.75
CA PRO A 216 -15.90 -0.12 5.73
C PRO A 216 -16.35 -1.25 4.80
N ARG A 217 -16.14 -1.06 3.49
CA ARG A 217 -16.51 -2.02 2.44
C ARG A 217 -15.34 -2.32 1.48
N PRO A 218 -14.13 -2.67 1.98
CA PRO A 218 -12.97 -2.82 1.11
C PRO A 218 -13.14 -3.96 0.09
N ARG A 219 -13.81 -5.05 0.44
CA ARG A 219 -14.05 -6.17 -0.49
C ARG A 219 -15.01 -5.76 -1.63
N GLU A 220 -16.02 -4.96 -1.34
CA GLU A 220 -16.91 -4.42 -2.38
C GLU A 220 -16.19 -3.44 -3.30
N ILE A 221 -15.30 -2.61 -2.73
CA ILE A 221 -14.45 -1.68 -3.50
C ILE A 221 -13.51 -2.46 -4.43
N ILE A 222 -12.86 -3.52 -3.94
CA ILE A 222 -12.01 -4.39 -4.77
C ILE A 222 -12.83 -5.04 -5.89
N ALA A 223 -14.02 -5.56 -5.57
CA ALA A 223 -14.90 -6.16 -6.56
C ALA A 223 -15.41 -5.14 -7.59
N ALA A 224 -15.75 -3.91 -7.17
CA ALA A 224 -16.16 -2.84 -8.07
C ALA A 224 -15.00 -2.39 -8.98
N ALA A 225 -13.80 -2.28 -8.44
CA ALA A 225 -12.59 -1.99 -9.22
C ALA A 225 -12.37 -3.05 -10.32
N ALA A 226 -12.41 -4.33 -9.95
CA ALA A 226 -12.22 -5.44 -10.90
C ALA A 226 -13.28 -5.46 -12.02
N ARG A 227 -14.55 -5.17 -11.69
CA ARG A 227 -15.64 -5.08 -12.70
C ARG A 227 -15.49 -3.92 -13.68
N ASN A 228 -14.72 -2.91 -13.30
CA ASN A 228 -14.56 -1.67 -14.08
C ASN A 228 -13.12 -1.49 -14.60
N ASP A 229 -12.36 -2.57 -14.71
CA ASP A 229 -10.98 -2.60 -15.22
C ASP A 229 -10.00 -1.68 -14.47
N VAL A 230 -10.27 -1.41 -13.19
CA VAL A 230 -9.38 -0.66 -12.31
C VAL A 230 -8.49 -1.65 -11.54
N ALA A 231 -7.18 -1.54 -11.72
CA ALA A 231 -6.23 -2.43 -11.04
C ALA A 231 -6.11 -2.11 -9.53
N VAL A 232 -5.91 -3.13 -8.72
CA VAL A 232 -5.87 -2.94 -7.25
C VAL A 232 -4.52 -3.29 -6.66
N MET A 233 -3.95 -2.33 -5.96
CA MET A 233 -2.83 -2.53 -5.02
C MET A 233 -3.41 -2.76 -3.62
N GLY A 234 -3.21 -3.95 -3.06
CA GLY A 234 -3.61 -4.25 -1.68
C GLY A 234 -2.69 -3.57 -0.69
N ILE A 235 -3.26 -2.84 0.25
CA ILE A 235 -2.50 -2.17 1.31
C ILE A 235 -2.90 -2.69 2.69
N ARG A 236 -2.05 -2.43 3.69
CA ARG A 236 -2.28 -2.79 5.10
C ARG A 236 -2.49 -4.30 5.34
N ALA A 237 -1.75 -5.14 4.66
CA ALA A 237 -1.83 -6.60 4.82
C ALA A 237 -1.70 -7.05 6.28
N VAL A 238 -0.82 -6.41 7.06
CA VAL A 238 -0.65 -6.64 8.50
C VAL A 238 -1.32 -5.57 9.38
N ALA A 239 -2.24 -4.75 8.82
CA ALA A 239 -3.04 -3.75 9.54
C ALA A 239 -2.20 -2.86 10.49
N ALA A 240 -1.04 -2.36 10.03
CA ALA A 240 -0.09 -1.59 10.83
C ALA A 240 0.38 -2.31 12.11
N GLY A 241 0.62 -3.62 12.03
CA GLY A 241 1.11 -4.45 13.14
C GLY A 241 0.01 -5.16 13.94
N SER A 242 -1.27 -4.86 13.70
CA SER A 242 -2.36 -5.56 14.42
C SER A 242 -2.48 -7.04 14.04
N LEU A 243 -2.02 -7.41 12.84
CA LEU A 243 -2.00 -8.79 12.34
C LEU A 243 -0.58 -9.39 12.41
N THR A 244 0.05 -9.25 13.56
CA THR A 244 1.35 -9.84 13.91
C THR A 244 1.25 -10.59 15.24
N ASP A 245 2.31 -11.28 15.63
CA ASP A 245 2.34 -12.05 16.89
C ASP A 245 2.39 -11.12 18.11
N ALA A 246 2.97 -9.91 17.96
CA ALA A 246 3.00 -8.87 18.97
C ALA A 246 3.08 -7.49 18.30
N ILE A 247 2.48 -6.47 18.93
CA ILE A 247 2.69 -5.06 18.52
C ILE A 247 4.09 -4.65 18.94
N ASP A 248 4.87 -4.15 18.01
CA ASP A 248 6.29 -3.84 18.15
C ASP A 248 6.60 -2.38 18.52
N ARG A 249 5.58 -1.63 18.93
CA ARG A 249 5.69 -0.21 19.31
C ARG A 249 4.68 0.16 20.37
N ASP A 250 4.97 1.20 21.11
CA ASP A 250 4.03 1.77 22.08
C ASP A 250 2.90 2.48 21.32
N LEU A 251 1.65 2.12 21.68
CA LEU A 251 0.45 2.75 21.16
C LEU A 251 -0.31 3.41 22.31
N PRO A 252 -0.88 4.62 22.11
CA PRO A 252 -1.67 5.27 23.13
C PRO A 252 -2.94 4.45 23.44
N PRO A 253 -3.46 4.51 24.67
CA PRO A 253 -4.74 3.90 25.00
C PRO A 253 -5.85 4.37 24.06
N GLY A 254 -6.63 3.42 23.52
CA GLY A 254 -7.70 3.70 22.55
C GLY A 254 -7.25 3.81 21.11
N ASP A 255 -5.97 3.56 20.79
CA ASP A 255 -5.54 3.44 19.41
C ASP A 255 -6.33 2.30 18.71
N PRO A 256 -6.93 2.55 17.53
CA PRO A 256 -7.70 1.53 16.82
C PRO A 256 -6.92 0.24 16.52
N ALA A 257 -5.59 0.32 16.40
CA ALA A 257 -4.75 -0.85 16.17
C ALA A 257 -4.76 -1.83 17.37
N LEU A 258 -5.01 -1.36 18.59
CA LEU A 258 -5.15 -2.24 19.77
C LEU A 258 -6.43 -3.08 19.66
N ALA A 259 -7.55 -2.47 19.31
CA ALA A 259 -8.81 -3.20 19.10
C ALA A 259 -8.70 -4.20 17.93
N ASP A 260 -8.06 -3.80 16.83
CA ASP A 260 -7.80 -4.70 15.70
C ASP A 260 -6.87 -5.85 16.11
N TYR A 261 -5.88 -5.61 16.97
CA TYR A 261 -5.01 -6.65 17.50
C TYR A 261 -5.81 -7.68 18.33
N GLU A 262 -6.69 -7.24 19.22
CA GLU A 262 -7.56 -8.15 19.98
C GLU A 262 -8.47 -8.97 19.04
N ARG A 263 -9.10 -8.33 18.07
CA ARG A 263 -9.94 -9.00 17.05
C ARG A 263 -9.17 -10.06 16.26
N ALA A 264 -7.87 -9.90 16.09
CA ALA A 264 -7.01 -10.83 15.35
C ALA A 264 -6.59 -12.08 16.16
N ALA A 265 -7.06 -12.26 17.41
CA ALA A 265 -6.70 -13.41 18.24
C ALA A 265 -6.95 -14.77 17.53
N PRO A 266 -8.10 -15.02 16.86
CA PRO A 266 -8.32 -16.25 16.13
C PRO A 266 -7.31 -16.50 15.00
N LEU A 267 -6.87 -15.44 14.31
CA LEU A 267 -5.84 -15.55 13.26
C LEU A 267 -4.50 -16.00 13.84
N ARG A 268 -4.12 -15.49 15.01
CA ARG A 268 -2.90 -15.90 15.72
C ARG A 268 -2.95 -17.38 16.12
N GLU A 269 -4.11 -17.87 16.56
CA GLU A 269 -4.29 -19.30 16.88
C GLU A 269 -4.11 -20.19 15.64
N ILE A 270 -4.72 -19.79 14.51
CA ILE A 270 -4.58 -20.53 13.24
C ILE A 270 -3.11 -20.54 12.80
N ALA A 271 -2.44 -19.38 12.80
CA ALA A 271 -1.04 -19.27 12.42
C ALA A 271 -0.14 -20.15 13.28
N ARG A 272 -0.33 -20.11 14.61
CA ARG A 272 0.41 -20.94 15.57
C ARG A 272 0.18 -22.43 15.30
N GLY A 273 -1.06 -22.86 15.05
CA GLY A 273 -1.39 -24.24 14.70
C GLY A 273 -0.73 -24.73 13.43
N MET A 274 -0.38 -23.81 12.51
CA MET A 274 0.32 -24.09 11.26
C MET A 274 1.85 -23.96 11.37
N GLY A 275 2.37 -23.53 12.52
CA GLY A 275 3.81 -23.23 12.69
C GLY A 275 4.26 -21.99 11.90
N LEU A 276 3.34 -21.05 11.62
CA LEU A 276 3.60 -19.80 10.89
C LEU A 276 3.54 -18.60 11.84
N THR A 277 4.20 -17.50 11.46
CA THR A 277 3.93 -16.20 12.07
C THR A 277 2.58 -15.66 11.57
N THR A 278 1.91 -14.88 12.40
CA THR A 278 0.66 -14.23 12.02
C THR A 278 0.86 -13.30 10.81
N ALA A 279 1.99 -12.60 10.74
CA ALA A 279 2.34 -11.75 9.61
C ALA A 279 2.47 -12.56 8.30
N ASN A 280 3.10 -13.74 8.33
CA ASN A 280 3.18 -14.63 7.15
C ASN A 280 1.78 -15.01 6.66
N LEU A 281 0.91 -15.47 7.57
CA LEU A 281 -0.45 -15.85 7.23
C LEU A 281 -1.26 -14.66 6.69
N ALA A 282 -1.11 -13.46 7.27
CA ALA A 282 -1.79 -12.24 6.84
C ALA A 282 -1.34 -11.78 5.44
N HIS A 283 -0.04 -11.83 5.13
CA HIS A 283 0.45 -11.51 3.78
C HIS A 283 -0.05 -12.52 2.74
N ARG A 284 0.00 -13.82 3.05
CA ARG A 284 -0.53 -14.85 2.14
C ARG A 284 -2.04 -14.71 1.95
N TYR A 285 -2.78 -14.33 3.00
CA TYR A 285 -4.20 -14.02 2.88
C TYR A 285 -4.43 -12.86 1.91
N ALA A 286 -3.73 -11.73 2.09
CA ALA A 286 -3.84 -10.57 1.20
C ALA A 286 -3.51 -10.93 -0.26
N LEU A 287 -2.46 -11.72 -0.49
CA LEU A 287 -2.08 -12.23 -1.82
C LEU A 287 -3.13 -13.19 -2.41
N SER A 288 -3.97 -13.82 -1.58
CA SER A 288 -5.03 -14.74 -2.00
C SER A 288 -6.37 -14.06 -2.27
N MET A 289 -6.50 -12.77 -1.91
CA MET A 289 -7.75 -12.02 -2.17
C MET A 289 -7.91 -11.81 -3.68
N SER A 290 -9.09 -12.20 -4.20
CA SER A 290 -9.42 -12.00 -5.61
C SER A 290 -9.44 -10.52 -5.99
N GLY A 291 -8.88 -10.16 -7.13
CA GLY A 291 -8.81 -8.79 -7.64
C GLY A 291 -7.57 -8.00 -7.18
N ILE A 292 -6.74 -8.54 -6.28
CA ILE A 292 -5.49 -7.90 -5.88
C ILE A 292 -4.37 -8.23 -6.87
N SER A 293 -3.80 -7.20 -7.49
CA SER A 293 -2.65 -7.32 -8.40
C SER A 293 -1.33 -7.45 -7.64
N THR A 294 -1.11 -6.60 -6.66
CA THR A 294 0.11 -6.57 -5.84
C THR A 294 -0.22 -6.17 -4.41
N VAL A 295 0.59 -6.59 -3.44
CA VAL A 295 0.47 -6.22 -2.02
C VAL A 295 1.62 -5.30 -1.64
N VAL A 296 1.29 -4.11 -1.13
CA VAL A 296 2.27 -3.11 -0.69
C VAL A 296 2.75 -3.43 0.71
N LEU A 297 4.05 -3.62 0.84
CA LEU A 297 4.73 -3.96 2.08
C LEU A 297 5.04 -2.72 2.92
N GLY A 298 4.91 -2.85 4.24
CA GLY A 298 5.29 -1.80 5.21
C GLY A 298 6.58 -2.13 5.97
N VAL A 299 7.52 -2.82 5.35
CA VAL A 299 8.73 -3.34 5.98
C VAL A 299 9.74 -2.24 6.33
N LYS A 300 10.39 -2.35 7.51
CA LYS A 300 11.37 -1.40 8.04
C LYS A 300 12.81 -1.83 7.77
N ASN A 301 13.03 -3.11 7.50
CA ASN A 301 14.36 -3.71 7.39
C ASN A 301 14.33 -4.97 6.51
N ARG A 302 15.53 -5.48 6.20
CA ARG A 302 15.75 -6.66 5.35
C ARG A 302 15.17 -7.94 5.94
N GLN A 303 15.11 -8.08 7.27
CA GLN A 303 14.54 -9.28 7.90
C GLN A 303 13.01 -9.34 7.65
N GLU A 304 12.30 -8.24 7.88
CA GLU A 304 10.87 -8.17 7.58
C GLU A 304 10.57 -8.38 6.08
N LEU A 305 11.45 -7.85 5.20
CA LEU A 305 11.35 -8.09 3.76
C LEU A 305 11.54 -9.56 3.42
N SER A 306 12.54 -10.22 4.00
CA SER A 306 12.82 -11.66 3.81
C SER A 306 11.60 -12.51 4.21
N ASP A 307 10.94 -12.17 5.33
CA ASP A 307 9.73 -12.86 5.80
C ASP A 307 8.55 -12.69 4.82
N CYS A 308 8.43 -11.50 4.20
CA CYS A 308 7.42 -11.25 3.17
C CYS A 308 7.71 -12.02 1.87
N LEU A 309 8.96 -12.07 1.43
CA LEU A 309 9.39 -12.85 0.26
C LEU A 309 9.14 -14.36 0.50
N ALA A 310 9.42 -14.85 1.69
CA ALA A 310 9.10 -16.23 2.08
C ALA A 310 7.59 -16.52 2.07
N ALA A 311 6.77 -15.56 2.49
CA ALA A 311 5.31 -15.68 2.45
C ALA A 311 4.79 -15.76 1.00
N GLU A 312 5.33 -14.96 0.10
CA GLU A 312 4.96 -14.98 -1.32
C GLU A 312 5.41 -16.29 -1.99
N ALA A 313 6.65 -16.71 -1.75
CA ALA A 313 7.20 -17.96 -2.29
C ALA A 313 6.44 -19.22 -1.83
N ALA A 314 5.82 -19.19 -0.64
CA ALA A 314 4.96 -20.26 -0.17
C ALA A 314 3.61 -20.36 -0.91
N GLY A 315 3.32 -19.36 -1.78
CA GLY A 315 2.14 -19.32 -2.62
C GLY A 315 0.84 -18.94 -1.90
N PRO A 316 -0.27 -18.84 -2.65
CA PRO A 316 -1.57 -18.46 -2.11
C PRO A 316 -2.10 -19.50 -1.11
N LEU A 317 -2.98 -19.05 -0.22
CA LEU A 317 -3.67 -19.93 0.71
C LEU A 317 -4.73 -20.78 -0.04
N PRO A 318 -4.93 -22.04 0.35
CA PRO A 318 -6.05 -22.82 -0.14
C PRO A 318 -7.39 -22.12 0.16
N PRO A 319 -8.39 -22.17 -0.75
CA PRO A 319 -9.68 -21.50 -0.55
C PRO A 319 -10.41 -21.89 0.73
N GLU A 320 -10.29 -23.15 1.17
CA GLU A 320 -10.86 -23.65 2.43
C GLU A 320 -10.22 -22.97 3.65
N LEU A 321 -8.91 -22.70 3.62
CA LEU A 321 -8.22 -22.02 4.72
C LEU A 321 -8.62 -20.53 4.75
N VAL A 322 -8.79 -19.88 3.59
CA VAL A 322 -9.32 -18.52 3.52
C VAL A 322 -10.71 -18.45 4.16
N ARG A 323 -11.61 -19.40 3.83
CA ARG A 323 -12.95 -19.47 4.46
C ARG A 323 -12.87 -19.74 5.96
N GLN A 324 -11.97 -20.62 6.41
CA GLN A 324 -11.76 -20.89 7.84
C GLN A 324 -11.33 -19.63 8.58
N ILE A 325 -10.41 -18.85 8.02
CA ILE A 325 -9.95 -17.58 8.60
C ILE A 325 -11.13 -16.58 8.66
N ASP A 326 -11.87 -16.42 7.56
CA ASP A 326 -13.03 -15.52 7.50
C ASP A 326 -14.07 -15.86 8.57
N ASN A 327 -14.43 -17.14 8.72
CA ASN A 327 -15.40 -17.59 9.71
C ASN A 327 -14.91 -17.36 11.14
N ALA A 328 -13.65 -17.72 11.43
CA ALA A 328 -13.05 -17.54 12.75
C ALA A 328 -13.03 -16.05 13.19
N LEU A 329 -12.79 -15.14 12.25
CA LEU A 329 -12.75 -13.69 12.54
C LEU A 329 -14.13 -13.03 12.61
N ARG A 330 -15.17 -13.63 12.01
CA ARG A 330 -16.55 -13.16 12.13
C ARG A 330 -17.26 -13.71 13.38
N GLY A 331 -16.70 -14.71 14.03
CA GLY A 331 -17.34 -15.41 15.14
C GLY A 331 -18.43 -16.41 14.70
N ASP A 332 -18.43 -16.77 13.42
CA ASP A 332 -19.30 -17.78 12.82
C ASP A 332 -18.59 -19.16 12.95
N ALA A 333 -18.64 -19.73 14.15
CA ALA A 333 -18.08 -21.06 14.42
C ALA A 333 -19.18 -22.11 14.53
#